data_a4cb1f7e39eddfc2b4b383000c3de2dc
#
_entry.id   a4cb1f7e39eddfc2b4b383000c3de2dc
#
_cell.length_a   1.000
_cell.length_b   1.000
_cell.length_c   1.000
_cell.angle_alpha   90.00
_cell.angle_beta   90.00
_cell.angle_gamma   90.00
#
_symmetry.space_group_name_H-M   'P 1'
#
loop_
_entity.id
_entity.type
_entity.pdbx_description
1 polymer ?
#
loop_
_entity_poly.entity_id
_entity_poly.type
_entity_poly.pdbx_seq_one_letter_code
_entity_poly.pdbx_strand_id
1 'polypeptide(L)' 'MTFADRIKSVRHQSLLSQTDFAKEIGVSFSTVNRWETGKSVPNYKTIKKIDGYCRENNIPFELTEDFWEEK' A
#
# COMPACT_ATOMS: atom_id res chain seq x y z
N MET A 1 -8.93 6.59 -9.23
CA MET A 1 -8.60 6.07 -7.89
C MET A 1 -7.17 6.41 -7.55
N THR A 2 -6.96 7.02 -6.40
CA THR A 2 -5.63 7.43 -5.98
C THR A 2 -4.89 6.27 -5.35
N PHE A 3 -3.58 6.44 -5.14
CA PHE A 3 -2.82 5.44 -4.42
C PHE A 3 -3.38 5.25 -3.01
N ALA A 4 -3.78 6.35 -2.35
CA ALA A 4 -4.35 6.25 -1.01
C ALA A 4 -5.55 5.33 -1.00
N ASP A 5 -6.43 5.46 -1.98
CA ASP A 5 -7.61 4.60 -2.08
C ASP A 5 -7.22 3.16 -2.32
N ARG A 6 -6.23 2.95 -3.18
CA ARG A 6 -5.82 1.58 -3.52
C ARG A 6 -5.22 0.86 -2.33
N ILE A 7 -4.36 1.54 -1.58
CA ILE A 7 -3.71 0.89 -0.44
C ILE A 7 -4.71 0.61 0.67
N LYS A 8 -5.67 1.50 0.84
CA LYS A 8 -6.73 1.30 1.83
C LYS A 8 -7.56 0.07 1.44
N SER A 9 -7.86 -0.07 0.15
CA SER A 9 -8.61 -1.22 -0.34
C SER A 9 -7.84 -2.52 -0.11
N VAL A 10 -6.55 -2.52 -0.37
CA VAL A 10 -5.71 -3.70 -0.14
C VAL A 10 -5.78 -4.09 1.33
N ARG A 11 -5.64 -3.11 2.20
CA ARG A 11 -5.68 -3.39 3.64
C ARG A 11 -7.03 -3.95 4.06
N HIS A 12 -8.11 -3.36 3.55
CA HIS A 12 -9.46 -3.84 3.89
C HIS A 12 -9.69 -5.27 3.40
N GLN A 13 -9.21 -5.57 2.21
CA GLN A 13 -9.35 -6.92 1.68
C GLN A 13 -8.53 -7.91 2.49
N SER A 14 -7.47 -7.44 3.12
CA SER A 14 -6.64 -8.29 3.98
C SER A 14 -7.23 -8.45 5.37
N LEU A 15 -8.26 -7.66 5.71
CA LEU A 15 -8.89 -7.69 7.03
C LEU A 15 -7.89 -7.32 8.13
N LEU A 16 -7.02 -6.37 7.83
CA LEU A 16 -5.98 -5.96 8.77
C LEU A 16 -6.18 -4.52 9.19
N SER A 17 -5.78 -4.23 10.43
CA SER A 17 -5.68 -2.86 10.89
C SER A 17 -4.48 -2.20 10.22
N GLN A 18 -4.37 -0.87 10.33
CA GLN A 18 -3.20 -0.18 9.82
C GLN A 18 -1.93 -0.70 10.48
N THR A 19 -1.98 -0.94 11.78
CA THR A 19 -0.81 -1.44 12.51
C THR A 19 -0.39 -2.81 12.00
N ASP A 20 -1.34 -3.70 11.84
CA ASP A 20 -1.01 -5.06 11.39
C ASP A 20 -0.54 -5.06 9.95
N PHE A 21 -1.16 -4.24 9.11
CA PHE A 21 -0.73 -4.13 7.72
C PHE A 21 0.70 -3.61 7.65
N ALA A 22 1.02 -2.62 8.49
CA ALA A 22 2.37 -2.07 8.52
C ALA A 22 3.38 -3.16 8.86
N LYS A 23 3.03 -4.04 9.80
CA LYS A 23 3.92 -5.13 10.17
C LYS A 23 4.13 -6.10 9.00
N GLU A 24 3.07 -6.38 8.25
CA GLU A 24 3.18 -7.29 7.12
C GLU A 24 4.10 -6.74 6.05
N ILE A 25 4.03 -5.44 5.82
CA ILE A 25 4.84 -4.80 4.78
C ILE A 25 6.23 -4.48 5.28
N GLY A 26 6.39 -4.35 6.61
CA GLY A 26 7.69 -4.04 7.18
C GLY A 26 7.95 -2.53 7.30
N VAL A 27 6.90 -1.76 7.56
CA VAL A 27 7.02 -0.31 7.74
C VAL A 27 6.31 0.08 9.04
N SER A 28 6.40 1.35 9.40
CA SER A 28 5.75 1.81 10.62
C SER A 28 4.28 2.11 10.36
N PHE A 29 3.52 2.13 11.44
CA PHE A 29 2.12 2.55 11.40
C PHE A 29 1.99 3.94 10.77
N SER A 30 2.84 4.86 11.19
CA SER A 30 2.81 6.23 10.66
C SER A 30 2.95 6.25 9.15
N THR A 31 3.80 5.38 8.63
CA THR A 31 4.02 5.32 7.20
C THR A 31 2.75 4.89 6.46
N VAL A 32 2.09 3.84 6.96
CA VAL A 32 0.84 3.39 6.33
C VAL A 32 -0.21 4.49 6.42
N ASN A 33 -0.31 5.13 7.58
CA ASN A 33 -1.27 6.20 7.76
C ASN A 33 -1.04 7.34 6.77
N ARG A 34 0.22 7.71 6.53
CA ARG A 34 0.53 8.77 5.57
C ARG A 34 0.15 8.37 4.15
N TRP A 35 0.32 7.11 3.80
CA TRP A 35 -0.11 6.63 2.49
C TRP A 35 -1.62 6.77 2.35
N GLU A 36 -2.36 6.35 3.36
CA GLU A 36 -3.81 6.31 3.28
C GLU A 36 -4.46 7.69 3.37
N THR A 37 -3.74 8.66 3.89
CA THR A 37 -4.23 10.04 3.93
C THR A 37 -3.73 10.88 2.77
N GLY A 38 -2.99 10.26 1.86
CA GLY A 38 -2.53 10.96 0.66
C GLY A 38 -1.33 11.86 0.87
N LYS A 39 -0.65 11.75 2.02
CA LYS A 39 0.47 12.63 2.33
C LYS A 39 1.78 12.16 1.74
N SER A 40 1.87 10.89 1.41
CA SER A 40 3.08 10.37 0.78
C SER A 40 2.74 9.10 0.04
N VAL A 41 3.66 8.69 -0.83
CA VAL A 41 3.55 7.41 -1.53
C VAL A 41 4.83 6.65 -1.26
N PRO A 42 4.78 5.31 -1.31
CA PRO A 42 5.99 4.53 -1.04
C PRO A 42 6.98 4.64 -2.18
N ASN A 43 8.25 4.36 -1.87
CA ASN A 43 9.26 4.31 -2.90
C ASN A 43 9.13 2.99 -3.66
N TYR A 44 9.93 2.86 -4.71
CA TYR A 44 9.86 1.71 -5.59
C TYR A 44 10.08 0.39 -4.84
N LYS A 45 11.04 0.37 -3.94
CA LYS A 45 11.37 -0.84 -3.20
C LYS A 45 10.19 -1.29 -2.35
N THR A 46 9.52 -0.35 -1.71
CA THR A 46 8.38 -0.67 -0.86
C THR A 46 7.17 -1.09 -1.69
N ILE A 47 7.00 -0.46 -2.86
CA ILE A 47 5.91 -0.86 -3.76
C ILE A 47 6.08 -2.33 -4.16
N LYS A 48 7.31 -2.78 -4.38
CA LYS A 48 7.54 -4.18 -4.73
C LYS A 48 7.13 -5.10 -3.59
N LYS A 49 7.34 -4.69 -2.35
CA LYS A 49 6.92 -5.48 -1.20
C LYS A 49 5.41 -5.58 -1.15
N ILE A 50 4.73 -4.45 -1.41
CA ILE A 50 3.28 -4.45 -1.40
C ILE A 50 2.73 -5.33 -2.51
N ASP A 51 3.33 -5.24 -3.69
CA ASP A 51 2.92 -6.07 -4.81
C ASP A 51 3.08 -7.55 -4.50
N GLY A 52 4.22 -7.91 -3.90
CA GLY A 52 4.46 -9.30 -3.51
C GLY A 52 3.45 -9.80 -2.51
N TYR A 53 3.14 -8.97 -1.52
CA TYR A 53 2.14 -9.31 -0.53
C TYR A 53 0.77 -9.55 -1.19
N CYS A 54 0.40 -8.67 -2.11
CA CYS A 54 -0.88 -8.80 -2.78
C CYS A 54 -0.95 -10.07 -3.63
N ARG A 55 0.14 -10.40 -4.30
CA ARG A 55 0.18 -11.62 -5.11
C ARG A 55 0.02 -12.85 -4.24
N GLU A 56 0.67 -12.87 -3.09
CA GLU A 56 0.60 -14.02 -2.20
C GLU A 56 -0.77 -14.19 -1.60
N ASN A 57 -1.53 -13.12 -1.52
CA ASN A 57 -2.84 -13.15 -0.89
C ASN A 57 -3.98 -13.02 -1.90
N ASN A 58 -3.66 -13.08 -3.19
CA ASN A 58 -4.64 -13.02 -4.26
C ASN A 58 -5.46 -11.74 -4.22
N ILE A 59 -4.82 -10.63 -3.90
CA ILE A 59 -5.46 -9.32 -3.85
C ILE A 59 -5.10 -8.56 -5.13
N PRO A 60 -6.08 -8.10 -5.90
CA PRO A 60 -5.77 -7.33 -7.11
C PRO A 60 -5.05 -6.03 -6.74
N PHE A 61 -3.94 -5.78 -7.38
CA PHE A 61 -3.18 -4.57 -7.13
C PHE A 61 -2.43 -4.24 -8.40
N GLU A 62 -2.93 -3.27 -9.15
CA GLU A 62 -2.32 -2.90 -10.41
C GLU A 62 -1.33 -1.79 -10.19
N LEU A 63 -0.12 -2.02 -10.65
CA LEU A 63 0.92 -1.02 -10.65
C LEU A 63 0.85 -0.27 -11.95
N THR A 64 0.42 0.97 -11.89
CA THR A 64 0.37 1.81 -13.07
C THR A 64 1.42 2.88 -12.92
N GLU A 65 1.80 3.47 -14.04
CA GLU A 65 2.79 4.53 -14.02
C GLU A 65 2.30 5.75 -13.26
N ASP A 66 1.01 5.87 -13.09
CA ASP A 66 0.44 7.01 -12.37
C ASP A 66 1.00 7.11 -10.96
N PHE A 67 1.32 5.98 -10.35
CA PHE A 67 1.87 6.01 -9.00
C PHE A 67 3.18 6.76 -8.94
N TRP A 68 3.98 6.61 -9.98
CA TRP A 68 5.33 7.15 -9.97
C TRP A 68 5.36 8.61 -10.36
N GLU A 69 4.35 9.03 -11.10
CA GLU A 69 4.34 10.36 -11.66
C GLU A 69 3.55 11.36 -10.88
N GLU A 70 2.94 10.92 -9.83
CA GLU A 70 2.18 11.81 -8.99
C GLU A 70 3.07 12.46 -7.98
N LYS A 71 3.99 13.21 -8.33
CA LYS A 71 4.84 13.80 -7.33
C LYS A 71 4.49 15.22 -7.07
#